data_ed8f5330c98821319449e41988efb6da
#
_entry.id   ed8f5330c98821319449e41988efb6da
#
_cell.length_a   1.000
_cell.length_b   1.000
_cell.length_c   1.000
_cell.angle_alpha   90.00
_cell.angle_beta   90.00
_cell.angle_gamma   90.00
#
_symmetry.space_group_name_H-M   'P 1'
#
loop_
_entity.id
_entity.type
_entity.pdbx_description
1 polymer ?
#
loop_
_entity_poly.entity_id
_entity_poly.type
_entity_poly.pdbx_seq_one_letter_code
_entity_poly.pdbx_strand_id
1 'polypeptide(L)'
;MAPPGRSTRPTGDRVREATFNALDSLGALRGAEVLDLFAGSGALGIEALSRGASRATFVDDDPRALDVVRANLAATGLAASGWVVRAEALRYLGEDRKRVDVALLDPPYRFGNEAWEGLLAAVDAELVVLESDRTIEVGPGWEVLRSKRYGATVVALARRR
;
A
#
# COMPACT_ATOMS: atom_id res chain seq x y z
N MET A 1 -2.31 4.30 16.16
CA MET A 1 -3.68 3.85 16.53
C MET A 1 -4.29 3.10 15.35
N ALA A 2 -4.88 1.93 15.59
CA ALA A 2 -5.56 1.15 14.57
C ALA A 2 -7.07 1.39 14.60
N PRO A 3 -7.80 1.20 13.47
CA PRO A 3 -9.26 1.26 13.47
C PRO A 3 -9.86 0.17 14.40
N PRO A 4 -11.10 0.35 14.86
CA PRO A 4 -11.77 -0.71 15.62
C PRO A 4 -11.77 -2.04 14.85
N GLY A 5 -11.46 -3.14 15.52
CA GLY A 5 -11.36 -4.47 14.93
C GLY A 5 -10.03 -4.79 14.27
N ARG A 6 -9.12 -3.83 14.18
CA ARG A 6 -7.73 -4.05 13.75
C ARG A 6 -6.80 -3.84 14.94
N SER A 7 -6.01 -4.83 15.26
CA SER A 7 -4.95 -4.71 16.27
C SER A 7 -3.62 -4.92 15.59
N THR A 8 -2.62 -4.14 16.03
CA THR A 8 -1.24 -4.36 15.62
C THR A 8 -0.77 -5.66 16.25
N ARG A 9 -0.31 -6.61 15.42
CA ARG A 9 0.19 -7.91 15.87
C ARG A 9 1.69 -7.97 15.64
N PRO A 10 2.46 -8.65 16.51
CA PRO A 10 3.90 -8.83 16.28
C PRO A 10 4.21 -9.43 14.91
N THR A 11 3.37 -10.36 14.41
CA THR A 11 3.52 -10.96 13.09
C THR A 11 3.32 -9.91 11.99
N GLY A 12 2.30 -9.06 12.12
CA GLY A 12 2.04 -7.98 11.17
C GLY A 12 3.18 -6.98 11.14
N ASP A 13 3.76 -6.66 12.27
CA ASP A 13 4.92 -5.76 12.36
C ASP A 13 6.14 -6.35 11.68
N ARG A 14 6.38 -7.65 11.82
CA ARG A 14 7.48 -8.34 11.13
C ARG A 14 7.31 -8.35 9.61
N VAL A 15 6.10 -8.60 9.14
CA VAL A 15 5.80 -8.58 7.70
C VAL A 15 6.05 -7.18 7.15
N ARG A 16 5.56 -6.15 7.83
CA ARG A 16 5.76 -4.76 7.43
C ARG A 16 7.23 -4.41 7.40
N GLU A 17 7.98 -4.74 8.44
CA GLU A 17 9.42 -4.48 8.50
C GLU A 17 10.16 -5.17 7.37
N ALA A 18 9.90 -6.46 7.13
CA ALA A 18 10.54 -7.21 6.04
C ALA A 18 10.21 -6.61 4.68
N THR A 19 8.96 -6.22 4.46
CA THR A 19 8.51 -5.60 3.21
C THR A 19 9.25 -4.29 2.95
N PHE A 20 9.31 -3.43 3.94
CA PHE A 20 9.94 -2.12 3.78
C PHE A 20 11.46 -2.22 3.75
N ASN A 21 12.07 -3.21 4.41
CA ASN A 21 13.49 -3.49 4.24
C ASN A 21 13.81 -3.88 2.79
N ALA A 22 12.95 -4.68 2.17
CA ALA A 22 13.09 -5.04 0.76
C ALA A 22 12.97 -3.81 -0.16
N LEU A 23 12.01 -2.93 0.11
CA LEU A 23 11.85 -1.68 -0.64
C LEU A 23 13.07 -0.77 -0.49
N ASP A 24 13.62 -0.65 0.72
CA ASP A 24 14.85 0.10 0.97
C ASP A 24 16.02 -0.47 0.16
N SER A 25 16.14 -1.79 0.13
CA SER A 25 17.20 -2.45 -0.63
C SER A 25 17.13 -2.16 -2.12
N LEU A 26 15.93 -1.93 -2.65
CA LEU A 26 15.72 -1.54 -4.04
C LEU A 26 15.93 -0.04 -4.29
N GLY A 27 16.15 0.75 -3.23
CA GLY A 27 16.22 2.20 -3.34
C GLY A 27 14.88 2.84 -3.68
N ALA A 28 13.76 2.17 -3.38
CA ALA A 28 12.45 2.56 -3.87
C ALA A 28 11.75 3.63 -3.03
N LEU A 29 12.21 3.88 -1.80
CA LEU A 29 11.46 4.72 -0.86
C LEU A 29 11.95 6.17 -0.78
N ARG A 30 13.25 6.40 -0.77
CA ARG A 30 13.78 7.75 -0.59
C ARG A 30 13.34 8.69 -1.70
N GLY A 31 12.64 9.75 -1.32
CA GLY A 31 12.11 10.73 -2.26
C GLY A 31 10.89 10.28 -3.07
N ALA A 32 10.38 9.08 -2.81
CA ALA A 32 9.30 8.49 -3.60
C ALA A 32 7.94 9.13 -3.33
N GLU A 33 7.11 9.17 -4.35
CA GLU A 33 5.68 9.41 -4.21
C GLU A 33 4.99 8.05 -4.06
N VAL A 34 4.22 7.88 -2.98
CA VAL A 34 3.62 6.61 -2.59
C VAL A 34 2.10 6.71 -2.57
N LEU A 35 1.44 5.65 -3.03
CA LEU A 35 -0.01 5.51 -2.95
C LEU A 35 -0.34 4.34 -2.03
N ASP A 36 -1.06 4.61 -0.95
CA ASP A 36 -1.59 3.59 -0.04
C ASP A 36 -3.08 3.43 -0.37
N LEU A 37 -3.40 2.46 -1.22
CA LEU A 37 -4.69 2.44 -1.91
C LEU A 37 -5.83 1.88 -1.06
N PHE A 38 -5.54 1.00 -0.12
CA PHE A 38 -6.50 0.47 0.85
C PHE A 38 -5.96 0.82 2.24
N ALA A 39 -5.94 2.11 2.54
CA ALA A 39 -5.09 2.64 3.60
C ALA A 39 -5.39 2.11 5.00
N GLY A 40 -6.65 1.87 5.34
CA GLY A 40 -7.02 1.44 6.69
C GLY A 40 -6.53 2.43 7.75
N SER A 41 -5.59 1.99 8.60
CA SER A 41 -4.98 2.86 9.60
C SER A 41 -3.88 3.77 9.04
N GLY A 42 -3.46 3.54 7.81
CA GLY A 42 -2.35 4.26 7.18
C GLY A 42 -0.97 3.72 7.54
N ALA A 43 -0.89 2.56 8.19
CA ALA A 43 0.38 2.03 8.68
C ALA A 43 1.43 1.87 7.57
N LEU A 44 1.04 1.38 6.40
CA LEU A 44 1.98 1.16 5.29
C LEU A 44 2.49 2.49 4.72
N GLY A 45 1.59 3.41 4.38
CA GLY A 45 1.98 4.71 3.86
C GLY A 45 2.80 5.54 4.85
N ILE A 46 2.47 5.45 6.14
CA ILE A 46 3.23 6.11 7.20
C ILE A 46 4.63 5.51 7.32
N GLU A 47 4.75 4.19 7.23
CA GLU A 47 6.07 3.53 7.22
C GLU A 47 6.91 4.03 6.04
N ALA A 48 6.30 4.16 4.86
CA ALA A 48 6.99 4.70 3.69
C ALA A 48 7.52 6.12 3.94
N LEU A 49 6.68 6.99 4.51
CA LEU A 49 7.09 8.35 4.86
C LEU A 49 8.22 8.36 5.89
N SER A 50 8.14 7.49 6.88
CA SER A 50 9.19 7.37 7.91
C SER A 50 10.53 6.93 7.33
N ARG A 51 10.51 6.24 6.20
CA ARG A 51 11.72 5.75 5.52
C ARG A 51 12.18 6.65 4.37
N GLY A 52 11.62 7.84 4.27
CA GLY A 52 12.10 8.87 3.37
C GLY A 52 11.28 9.16 2.13
N ALA A 53 10.10 8.55 1.98
CA ALA A 53 9.19 8.93 0.92
C ALA A 53 8.84 10.41 1.04
N SER A 54 8.72 11.10 -0.09
CA SER A 54 8.45 12.54 -0.09
C SER A 54 6.98 12.86 0.14
N ARG A 55 6.10 11.92 -0.25
CA ARG A 55 4.65 12.13 -0.22
C ARG A 55 3.96 10.78 -0.19
N ALA A 56 2.87 10.69 0.58
CA ALA A 56 1.99 9.53 0.53
C ALA A 56 0.54 9.99 0.40
N THR A 57 -0.19 9.35 -0.51
CA THR A 57 -1.63 9.54 -0.67
C THR A 57 -2.31 8.31 -0.09
N PHE A 58 -3.25 8.54 0.84
CA PHE A 58 -3.98 7.48 1.53
C PHE A 58 -5.40 7.46 1.03
N VAL A 59 -5.81 6.37 0.41
CA VAL A 59 -7.14 6.20 -0.17
C VAL A 59 -7.89 5.11 0.59
N ASP A 60 -9.08 5.41 1.03
CA ASP A 60 -9.99 4.44 1.65
C ASP A 60 -11.42 4.94 1.47
N ASP A 61 -12.38 4.03 1.40
CA ASP A 61 -13.79 4.38 1.29
C ASP A 61 -14.47 4.59 2.65
N ASP A 62 -13.84 4.15 3.74
CA ASP A 62 -14.37 4.28 5.08
C ASP A 62 -13.89 5.58 5.74
N PRO A 63 -14.80 6.53 6.03
CA PRO A 63 -14.39 7.79 6.65
C PRO A 63 -13.79 7.62 8.05
N ARG A 64 -14.17 6.56 8.78
CA ARG A 64 -13.60 6.28 10.09
C ARG A 64 -12.15 5.84 10.00
N ALA A 65 -11.81 5.05 8.97
CA ALA A 65 -10.42 4.69 8.70
C ALA A 65 -9.59 5.93 8.39
N LEU A 66 -10.12 6.84 7.59
CA LEU A 66 -9.42 8.08 7.23
C LEU A 66 -9.18 9.00 8.42
N ASP A 67 -10.11 9.05 9.38
CA ASP A 67 -9.89 9.79 10.63
C ASP A 67 -8.73 9.20 11.42
N VAL A 68 -8.59 7.88 11.44
CA VAL A 68 -7.46 7.21 12.08
C VAL A 68 -6.15 7.53 11.35
N VAL A 69 -6.16 7.53 10.01
CA VAL A 69 -4.98 7.93 9.21
C VAL A 69 -4.54 9.35 9.58
N ARG A 70 -5.48 10.29 9.64
CA ARG A 70 -5.16 11.67 10.00
C ARG A 70 -4.55 11.77 11.40
N ALA A 71 -5.14 11.05 12.36
CA ALA A 71 -4.62 11.01 13.73
C ALA A 71 -3.22 10.42 13.79
N ASN A 72 -2.97 9.35 13.05
CA ASN A 72 -1.65 8.70 13.00
C ASN A 72 -0.61 9.58 12.30
N LEU A 73 -0.97 10.29 11.25
CA LEU A 73 -0.09 11.25 10.60
C LEU A 73 0.29 12.38 11.57
N ALA A 74 -0.68 12.91 12.30
CA ALA A 74 -0.43 13.96 13.28
C ALA A 74 0.50 13.47 14.41
N ALA A 75 0.22 12.27 14.92
CA ALA A 75 0.99 11.68 16.02
C ALA A 75 2.46 11.40 15.65
N THR A 76 2.73 11.13 14.38
CA THR A 76 4.08 10.84 13.89
C THR A 76 4.79 12.07 13.32
N GLY A 77 4.12 13.23 13.30
CA GLY A 77 4.69 14.45 12.74
C GLY A 77 4.80 14.47 11.22
N LEU A 78 4.03 13.62 10.53
CA LEU A 78 4.12 13.44 9.07
C LEU A 78 2.93 14.03 8.30
N ALA A 79 2.07 14.80 8.97
CA ALA A 79 0.84 15.33 8.37
C ALA A 79 1.10 16.16 7.12
N ALA A 80 2.20 16.92 7.06
CA ALA A 80 2.52 17.77 5.92
C ALA A 80 2.85 16.97 4.64
N SER A 81 3.22 15.70 4.79
CA SER A 81 3.59 14.82 3.66
C SER A 81 2.49 13.83 3.28
N GLY A 82 1.35 13.88 3.95
CA GLY A 82 0.24 12.96 3.73
C GLY A 82 -0.97 13.65 3.11
N TRP A 83 -1.58 13.00 2.13
CA TRP A 83 -2.85 13.40 1.54
C TRP A 83 -3.87 12.29 1.78
N VAL A 84 -5.03 12.65 2.29
CA VAL A 84 -6.07 11.69 2.65
C VAL A 84 -7.26 11.89 1.71
N VAL A 85 -7.64 10.82 1.00
CA VAL A 85 -8.70 10.86 -0.01
C VAL A 85 -9.74 9.79 0.29
N ARG A 86 -11.00 10.21 0.42
CA ARG A 86 -12.11 9.28 0.56
C ARG A 86 -12.58 8.87 -0.83
N ALA A 87 -12.33 7.61 -1.21
CA ALA A 87 -12.76 7.06 -2.47
C ALA A 87 -12.68 5.54 -2.44
N GLU A 88 -13.47 4.89 -3.27
CA GLU A 88 -13.31 3.48 -3.59
C GLU A 88 -12.09 3.34 -4.51
N ALA A 89 -11.33 2.26 -4.33
CA ALA A 89 -10.02 2.12 -4.98
C ALA A 89 -10.04 2.23 -6.50
N LEU A 90 -10.89 1.46 -7.18
CA LEU A 90 -10.95 1.48 -8.65
C LEU A 90 -11.48 2.80 -9.18
N ARG A 91 -12.41 3.43 -8.45
CA ARG A 91 -12.89 4.76 -8.82
C ARG A 91 -11.78 5.79 -8.73
N TYR A 92 -10.97 5.73 -7.67
CA TYR A 92 -9.82 6.62 -7.53
C TYR A 92 -8.85 6.47 -8.71
N LEU A 93 -8.54 5.23 -9.06
CA LEU A 93 -7.61 4.94 -10.17
C LEU A 93 -8.18 5.31 -11.53
N GLY A 94 -9.50 5.32 -11.66
CA GLY A 94 -10.17 5.70 -12.92
C GLY A 94 -10.13 7.18 -13.23
N GLU A 95 -9.77 8.02 -12.26
CA GLU A 95 -9.60 9.44 -12.49
C GLU A 95 -8.22 9.73 -13.12
N ASP A 96 -8.07 10.91 -13.72
CA ASP A 96 -6.80 11.33 -14.29
C ASP A 96 -5.80 11.59 -13.17
N ARG A 97 -4.99 10.58 -12.85
CA ARG A 97 -4.05 10.61 -11.75
C ARG A 97 -2.61 10.58 -12.23
N LYS A 98 -1.77 11.26 -11.49
CA LYS A 98 -0.34 11.24 -11.71
C LYS A 98 0.22 9.86 -11.34
N ARG A 99 1.15 9.38 -12.13
CA ARG A 99 1.92 8.17 -11.84
C ARG A 99 2.66 8.32 -10.50
N VAL A 100 2.67 7.27 -9.71
CA VAL A 100 3.44 7.21 -8.46
C VAL A 100 4.63 6.27 -8.60
N ASP A 101 5.58 6.38 -7.67
CA ASP A 101 6.74 5.51 -7.66
C ASP A 101 6.41 4.14 -7.08
N VAL A 102 5.64 4.12 -5.99
CA VAL A 102 5.26 2.89 -5.29
C VAL A 102 3.78 2.92 -4.95
N ALA A 103 3.06 1.88 -5.31
CA ALA A 103 1.68 1.66 -4.85
C ALA A 103 1.64 0.47 -3.91
N LEU A 104 1.02 0.69 -2.76
CA LEU A 104 0.84 -0.33 -1.71
C LEU A 104 -0.58 -0.86 -1.81
N LEU A 105 -0.73 -2.14 -2.11
CA LEU A 105 -2.01 -2.77 -2.42
C LEU A 105 -2.29 -3.86 -1.38
N ASP A 106 -3.09 -3.51 -0.38
CA ASP A 106 -3.49 -4.41 0.71
C ASP A 106 -5.02 -4.45 0.82
N PRO A 107 -5.71 -4.99 -0.22
CA PRO A 107 -7.17 -5.07 -0.19
C PRO A 107 -7.67 -6.10 0.82
N PRO A 108 -8.98 -6.06 1.16
CA PRO A 108 -9.56 -7.05 2.07
C PRO A 108 -9.46 -8.47 1.48
N TYR A 109 -9.44 -9.49 2.35
CA TYR A 109 -9.25 -10.89 1.98
C TYR A 109 -10.23 -11.41 0.92
N ARG A 110 -11.40 -10.82 0.80
CA ARG A 110 -12.40 -11.22 -0.20
C ARG A 110 -12.12 -10.72 -1.61
N PHE A 111 -10.98 -10.10 -1.80
CA PHE A 111 -10.60 -9.56 -3.10
C PHE A 111 -10.31 -10.70 -4.07
N GLY A 112 -11.19 -10.91 -5.03
CA GLY A 112 -11.09 -12.01 -6.00
C GLY A 112 -10.04 -11.76 -7.07
N ASN A 113 -9.76 -12.79 -7.88
CA ASN A 113 -8.76 -12.70 -8.93
C ASN A 113 -9.11 -11.68 -10.01
N GLU A 114 -10.38 -11.56 -10.39
CA GLU A 114 -10.81 -10.53 -11.35
C GLU A 114 -10.59 -9.12 -10.79
N ALA A 115 -10.85 -8.92 -9.51
CA ALA A 115 -10.63 -7.63 -8.86
C ALA A 115 -9.15 -7.28 -8.83
N TRP A 116 -8.28 -8.25 -8.54
CA TRP A 116 -6.83 -8.05 -8.61
C TRP A 116 -6.37 -7.70 -10.02
N GLU A 117 -6.87 -8.41 -11.02
CA GLU A 117 -6.57 -8.14 -12.44
C GLU A 117 -6.94 -6.71 -12.82
N GLY A 118 -8.15 -6.30 -12.47
CA GLY A 118 -8.62 -4.92 -12.72
C GLY A 118 -7.76 -3.87 -12.01
N LEU A 119 -7.36 -4.15 -10.77
CA LEU A 119 -6.53 -3.27 -9.97
C LEU A 119 -5.15 -3.09 -10.61
N LEU A 120 -4.51 -4.20 -10.98
CA LEU A 120 -3.17 -4.17 -11.59
C LEU A 120 -3.19 -3.54 -12.98
N ALA A 121 -4.31 -3.65 -13.70
CA ALA A 121 -4.47 -2.98 -14.99
C ALA A 121 -4.65 -1.46 -14.85
N ALA A 122 -5.26 -1.01 -13.75
CA ALA A 122 -5.62 0.39 -13.55
C ALA A 122 -4.53 1.21 -12.84
N VAL A 123 -3.74 0.58 -11.98
CA VAL A 123 -2.73 1.28 -11.19
C VAL A 123 -1.56 1.75 -12.07
N ASP A 124 -1.19 3.01 -11.93
CA ASP A 124 -0.04 3.58 -12.65
C ASP A 124 1.09 3.84 -11.66
N ALA A 125 1.97 2.87 -11.53
CA ALA A 125 3.09 2.91 -10.60
C ALA A 125 4.30 2.21 -11.21
N GLU A 126 5.50 2.63 -10.81
CA GLU A 126 6.74 1.94 -11.17
C GLU A 126 6.83 0.59 -10.47
N LEU A 127 6.48 0.56 -9.20
CA LEU A 127 6.56 -0.63 -8.35
C LEU A 127 5.25 -0.79 -7.59
N VAL A 128 4.78 -2.03 -7.46
CA VAL A 128 3.64 -2.35 -6.61
C VAL A 128 4.03 -3.36 -5.54
N VAL A 129 3.42 -3.21 -4.37
CA VAL A 129 3.49 -4.18 -3.28
C VAL A 129 2.10 -4.79 -3.15
N LEU A 130 2.02 -6.10 -3.32
CA LEU A 130 0.76 -6.85 -3.20
C LEU A 130 0.78 -7.64 -1.90
N GLU A 131 -0.19 -7.39 -1.04
CA GLU A 131 -0.40 -8.20 0.16
C GLU A 131 -1.72 -8.97 0.01
N SER A 132 -1.68 -10.29 0.16
CA SER A 132 -2.81 -11.16 -0.09
C SER A 132 -2.70 -12.42 0.75
N ASP A 133 -3.75 -13.24 0.72
CA ASP A 133 -3.76 -14.57 1.35
C ASP A 133 -3.22 -15.68 0.43
N ARG A 134 -2.83 -15.32 -0.79
CA ARG A 134 -2.34 -16.25 -1.80
C ARG A 134 -1.41 -15.55 -2.78
N THR A 135 -0.71 -16.32 -3.60
CA THR A 135 0.07 -15.76 -4.70
C THR A 135 -0.88 -15.20 -5.77
N ILE A 136 -0.63 -13.96 -6.19
CA ILE A 136 -1.43 -13.27 -7.20
C ILE A 136 -0.69 -13.28 -8.53
N GLU A 137 -1.39 -13.64 -9.60
CA GLU A 137 -0.87 -13.54 -10.96
C GLU A 137 -0.91 -12.07 -11.41
N VAL A 138 0.28 -11.50 -11.65
CA VAL A 138 0.37 -10.07 -11.93
C VAL A 138 0.15 -9.72 -13.41
N GLY A 139 0.20 -10.70 -14.29
CA GLY A 139 0.06 -10.47 -15.72
C GLY A 139 1.36 -10.03 -16.40
N PRO A 140 1.34 -9.90 -17.75
CA PRO A 140 2.55 -9.66 -18.53
C PRO A 140 3.12 -8.24 -18.39
N GLY A 141 2.33 -7.31 -17.88
CA GLY A 141 2.78 -5.92 -17.66
C GLY A 141 3.68 -5.73 -16.46
N TRP A 142 3.89 -6.78 -15.66
CA TRP A 142 4.63 -6.71 -14.42
C TRP A 142 5.65 -7.82 -14.32
N GLU A 143 6.76 -7.52 -13.67
CA GLU A 143 7.80 -8.50 -13.32
C GLU A 143 7.85 -8.66 -11.81
N VAL A 144 7.61 -9.88 -11.31
CA VAL A 144 7.73 -10.16 -9.87
C VAL A 144 9.20 -10.19 -9.48
N LEU A 145 9.59 -9.28 -8.60
CA LEU A 145 10.96 -9.19 -8.09
C LEU A 145 11.16 -10.06 -6.86
N ARG A 146 10.10 -10.21 -6.07
CA ARG A 146 10.14 -10.95 -4.81
C ARG A 146 8.72 -11.40 -4.47
N SER A 147 8.58 -12.62 -4.00
CA SER A 147 7.32 -13.11 -3.44
C SER A 147 7.66 -14.00 -2.25
N LYS A 148 7.04 -13.73 -1.11
CA LYS A 148 7.32 -14.48 0.12
C LYS A 148 6.07 -14.69 0.94
N ARG A 149 5.91 -15.88 1.49
CA ARG A 149 4.83 -16.22 2.40
C ARG A 149 5.27 -16.01 3.85
N TYR A 150 4.40 -15.36 4.61
CA TYR A 150 4.56 -15.16 6.04
C TYR A 150 3.29 -15.68 6.72
N GLY A 151 3.28 -16.97 7.09
CA GLY A 151 2.06 -17.59 7.64
C GLY A 151 0.93 -17.60 6.61
N ALA A 152 -0.17 -16.94 6.93
CA ALA A 152 -1.34 -16.85 6.06
C ALA A 152 -1.25 -15.71 5.03
N THR A 153 -0.17 -14.92 5.05
CA THR A 153 0.00 -13.74 4.22
C THR A 153 1.09 -13.95 3.18
N VAL A 154 0.83 -13.58 1.93
CA VAL A 154 1.82 -13.53 0.86
C VAL A 154 2.06 -12.09 0.49
N VAL A 155 3.33 -11.67 0.46
CA VAL A 155 3.72 -10.34 0.01
C VAL A 155 4.57 -10.48 -1.25
N ALA A 156 4.17 -9.79 -2.30
CA ALA A 156 4.91 -9.75 -3.55
C ALA A 156 5.28 -8.30 -3.90
N LEU A 157 6.48 -8.13 -4.45
CA LEU A 157 6.93 -6.88 -5.04
C LEU A 157 7.04 -7.11 -6.55
N ALA A 158 6.41 -6.24 -7.34
CA ALA A 158 6.46 -6.35 -8.79
C ALA A 158 6.77 -4.98 -9.40
N ARG A 159 7.59 -5.00 -10.44
CA ARG A 159 7.99 -3.81 -11.20
C ARG A 159 7.25 -3.79 -12.52
N ARG A 160 6.84 -2.60 -12.96
CA ARG A 160 6.26 -2.45 -14.29
C ARG A 160 7.30 -2.75 -15.36
N ARG A 161 6.91 -3.52 -16.36
CA ARG A 161 7.76 -3.84 -17.51
C ARG A 161 7.84 -2.66 -18.48
#